data_2cd8200da00546b008dc87d5698d9b42
#
_entry.id   2cd8200da00546b008dc87d5698d9b42
#
_cell.length_a   1.000
_cell.length_b   1.000
_cell.length_c   1.000
_cell.angle_alpha   90.00
_cell.angle_beta   90.00
_cell.angle_gamma   90.00
#
_symmetry.space_group_name_H-M   'P 1'
#
loop_
_entity.id
_entity.type
_entity.pdbx_description
1 polymer ?
#
loop_
_entity_poly.entity_id
_entity_poly.type
_entity_poly.pdbx_seq_one_letter_code
_entity_poly.pdbx_strand_id
1 'polypeptide(L)'
;MDTILNFFNSLTATSHANSTLFALTTGITVFLFALGISFLVLATMDPVRRRLGAMAADSRPSSDLAARLLRLLEPVHRFFVPSKSSERGRMERRLMYAGLRSANALPLFYAIKTGLALLLLLAVLLASAWLPQWTASKIIFFAMLAAFIGLVLPNYVLDHMVERRQKRLRDGFPDALDLLVVCVEAGLGLTAALQRVADELKFSHPDLGLEFSRVTAEMRAGIEREAALKSLAARTGLEDIRGLVSLLIQTLKFGTSVGDTLRVYAEEFRDKRMQRAEELAAKIGTKLIFPLVFCLFPSFFVVAIGPAVVRIADVFRFLGDKVAN
;
A
#
# COMPACT_ATOMS: atom_id res chain seq x y z
N MET A 1 62.74 12.00 1.81
CA MET A 1 61.70 12.24 2.84
C MET A 1 60.43 12.80 2.21
N ASP A 2 60.60 13.59 1.16
CA ASP A 2 59.46 14.25 0.44
C ASP A 2 58.55 13.28 -0.36
N THR A 3 59.11 12.18 -0.86
CA THR A 3 58.33 11.15 -1.57
C THR A 3 57.36 10.38 -0.67
N ILE A 4 57.70 10.20 0.59
CA ILE A 4 56.83 9.54 1.59
C ILE A 4 55.71 10.49 2.04
N LEU A 5 56.02 11.77 2.21
CA LEU A 5 55.04 12.81 2.55
C LEU A 5 54.03 13.04 1.41
N ASN A 6 54.49 13.03 0.14
CA ASN A 6 53.60 13.13 -1.01
C ASN A 6 52.72 11.90 -1.20
N PHE A 7 53.21 10.70 -0.89
CA PHE A 7 52.40 9.47 -0.90
C PHE A 7 51.34 9.50 0.21
N PHE A 8 51.69 9.96 1.41
CA PHE A 8 50.68 10.15 2.49
C PHE A 8 49.67 11.25 2.16
N ASN A 9 50.07 12.34 1.54
CA ASN A 9 49.14 13.38 1.11
C ASN A 9 48.23 12.92 -0.06
N SER A 10 48.71 12.07 -0.96
CA SER A 10 47.84 11.49 -2.00
C SER A 10 46.86 10.49 -1.45
N LEU A 11 47.22 9.70 -0.43
CA LEU A 11 46.32 8.82 0.27
C LEU A 11 45.23 9.55 1.09
N THR A 12 45.56 10.70 1.68
CA THR A 12 44.60 11.54 2.40
C THR A 12 43.69 12.30 1.45
N ALA A 13 44.17 12.74 0.29
CA ALA A 13 43.35 13.39 -0.73
C ALA A 13 42.35 12.42 -1.41
N THR A 14 42.76 11.17 -1.62
CA THR A 14 41.84 10.12 -2.13
C THR A 14 40.88 9.63 -1.05
N SER A 15 41.18 9.78 0.24
CA SER A 15 40.29 9.38 1.33
C SER A 15 39.02 10.25 1.41
N HIS A 16 39.09 11.51 1.03
CA HIS A 16 37.93 12.42 1.06
C HIS A 16 36.88 12.14 -0.02
N ALA A 17 37.32 11.75 -1.22
CA ALA A 17 36.37 11.32 -2.28
C ALA A 17 35.79 9.92 -1.98
N ASN A 18 36.59 9.03 -1.40
CA ASN A 18 36.14 7.68 -1.02
C ASN A 18 35.23 7.70 0.23
N SER A 19 35.42 8.64 1.17
CA SER A 19 34.59 8.72 2.38
C SER A 19 33.15 9.12 2.07
N THR A 20 32.91 10.01 1.12
CA THR A 20 31.56 10.39 0.69
C THR A 20 30.86 9.27 -0.07
N LEU A 21 31.57 8.55 -0.94
CA LEU A 21 31.07 7.35 -1.62
C LEU A 21 30.76 6.21 -0.64
N PHE A 22 31.67 5.96 0.34
CA PHE A 22 31.42 4.97 1.39
C PHE A 22 30.24 5.32 2.28
N ALA A 23 30.07 6.59 2.66
CA ALA A 23 28.92 7.02 3.46
C ALA A 23 27.61 6.91 2.69
N LEU A 24 27.62 7.23 1.40
CA LEU A 24 26.48 7.11 0.51
C LEU A 24 26.09 5.63 0.31
N THR A 25 27.07 4.76 0.07
CA THR A 25 26.85 3.31 -0.07
C THR A 25 26.41 2.68 1.24
N THR A 26 26.99 3.06 2.38
CA THR A 26 26.57 2.57 3.70
C THR A 26 25.16 3.05 4.04
N GLY A 27 24.82 4.31 3.79
CA GLY A 27 23.48 4.86 3.97
C GLY A 27 22.44 4.16 3.09
N ILE A 28 22.76 3.95 1.81
CA ILE A 28 21.89 3.20 0.88
C ILE A 28 21.74 1.74 1.33
N THR A 29 22.83 1.08 1.74
CA THR A 29 22.80 -0.32 2.18
C THR A 29 21.97 -0.49 3.45
N VAL A 30 22.11 0.39 4.43
CA VAL A 30 21.29 0.38 5.66
C VAL A 30 19.83 0.69 5.34
N PHE A 31 19.56 1.62 4.42
CA PHE A 31 18.21 1.92 3.96
C PHE A 31 17.56 0.74 3.24
N LEU A 32 18.28 0.10 2.32
CA LEU A 32 17.82 -1.09 1.60
C LEU A 32 17.64 -2.28 2.56
N PHE A 33 18.51 -2.43 3.55
CA PHE A 33 18.40 -3.47 4.56
C PHE A 33 17.20 -3.24 5.49
N ALA A 34 16.94 -1.99 5.90
CA ALA A 34 15.75 -1.62 6.67
C ALA A 34 14.46 -1.82 5.87
N LEU A 35 14.45 -1.46 4.58
CA LEU A 35 13.36 -1.78 3.63
C LEU A 35 13.20 -3.29 3.47
N GLY A 36 14.29 -4.03 3.33
CA GLY A 36 14.28 -5.50 3.22
C GLY A 36 13.70 -6.17 4.45
N ILE A 37 14.09 -5.74 5.65
CA ILE A 37 13.53 -6.24 6.92
C ILE A 37 12.05 -5.88 7.03
N SER A 38 11.66 -4.65 6.73
CA SER A 38 10.27 -4.21 6.74
C SER A 38 9.42 -5.04 5.75
N PHE A 39 9.94 -5.23 4.54
CA PHE A 39 9.30 -6.06 3.52
C PHE A 39 9.27 -7.54 3.90
N LEU A 40 10.35 -8.09 4.48
CA LEU A 40 10.42 -9.49 4.94
C LEU A 40 9.42 -9.74 6.07
N VAL A 41 9.33 -8.83 7.05
CA VAL A 41 8.36 -8.95 8.16
C VAL A 41 6.94 -8.84 7.64
N LEU A 42 6.65 -7.92 6.72
CA LEU A 42 5.35 -7.82 6.08
C LEU A 42 5.03 -9.02 5.18
N ALA A 43 6.01 -9.55 4.46
CA ALA A 43 5.87 -10.76 3.63
C ALA A 43 5.68 -12.04 4.46
N THR A 44 6.29 -12.14 5.64
CA THR A 44 6.04 -13.27 6.57
C THR A 44 4.66 -13.19 7.23
N MET A 45 4.03 -12.02 7.23
CA MET A 45 2.65 -11.82 7.68
C MET A 45 1.62 -12.15 6.60
N ASP A 46 2.04 -12.48 5.36
CA ASP A 46 1.14 -12.79 4.25
C ASP A 46 0.40 -14.14 4.51
N PRO A 47 -0.95 -14.14 4.67
CA PRO A 47 -1.70 -15.34 5.01
C PRO A 47 -1.69 -16.41 3.89
N VAL A 48 -1.30 -16.03 2.66
CA VAL A 48 -1.23 -16.93 1.52
C VAL A 48 -0.08 -17.94 1.67
N ARG A 49 1.08 -17.54 2.19
CA ARG A 49 2.19 -18.46 2.48
C ARG A 49 1.90 -19.43 3.62
N ARG A 50 1.07 -19.05 4.59
CA ARG A 50 0.62 -19.97 5.67
C ARG A 50 -0.24 -21.12 5.14
N ARG A 51 -0.94 -20.96 4.00
CA ARG A 51 -1.78 -22.02 3.43
C ARG A 51 -0.96 -23.03 2.62
N LEU A 52 0.10 -22.61 1.92
CA LEU A 52 1.03 -23.53 1.28
C LEU A 52 1.86 -24.31 2.32
N GLY A 53 2.20 -23.69 3.46
CA GLY A 53 2.83 -24.37 4.58
C GLY A 53 1.93 -25.33 5.34
N ALA A 54 0.62 -25.10 5.38
CA ALA A 54 -0.35 -25.98 6.05
C ALA A 54 -0.66 -27.25 5.23
N MET A 55 -0.41 -27.24 3.92
CA MET A 55 -0.46 -28.44 3.08
C MET A 55 0.85 -29.23 3.07
N ALA A 56 1.94 -28.63 3.53
CA ALA A 56 3.24 -29.27 3.75
C ALA A 56 3.51 -29.49 5.25
N ALA A 57 2.46 -29.73 6.02
CA ALA A 57 2.54 -29.76 7.47
C ALA A 57 3.21 -31.05 7.94
N ASP A 58 4.41 -30.91 8.40
CA ASP A 58 4.90 -31.48 9.66
C ASP A 58 6.28 -30.90 10.01
N SER A 59 6.40 -29.60 10.14
CA SER A 59 7.62 -28.97 10.66
C SER A 59 7.30 -27.74 11.49
N ARG A 60 7.73 -27.83 12.74
CA ARG A 60 7.58 -26.91 13.86
C ARG A 60 7.90 -25.45 13.53
N PRO A 61 7.25 -24.48 14.21
CA PRO A 61 7.35 -23.08 13.84
C PRO A 61 8.72 -22.50 14.18
N SER A 62 9.33 -21.84 13.21
CA SER A 62 10.45 -20.91 13.39
C SER A 62 10.00 -19.61 14.13
N SER A 63 9.25 -19.76 15.21
CA SER A 63 8.66 -18.67 15.98
C SER A 63 9.55 -18.11 17.09
N ASP A 64 10.70 -18.73 17.33
CA ASP A 64 11.57 -18.37 18.47
C ASP A 64 12.29 -17.04 18.26
N LEU A 65 12.70 -16.72 17.04
CA LEU A 65 13.33 -15.43 16.72
C LEU A 65 12.34 -14.26 16.78
N ALA A 66 11.14 -14.45 16.23
CA ALA A 66 10.10 -13.43 16.29
C ALA A 66 9.58 -13.23 17.73
N ALA A 67 9.48 -14.31 18.52
CA ALA A 67 9.13 -14.23 19.93
C ALA A 67 10.22 -13.58 20.80
N ARG A 68 11.50 -13.83 20.50
CA ARG A 68 12.63 -13.17 21.17
C ARG A 68 12.72 -11.68 20.81
N LEU A 69 12.53 -11.32 19.54
CA LEU A 69 12.49 -9.93 19.10
C LEU A 69 11.28 -9.17 19.70
N LEU A 70 10.12 -9.82 19.81
CA LEU A 70 8.96 -9.24 20.49
C LEU A 70 9.21 -9.00 21.97
N ARG A 71 9.90 -9.91 22.69
CA ARG A 71 10.25 -9.73 24.10
C ARG A 71 11.30 -8.62 24.32
N LEU A 72 12.23 -8.42 23.39
CA LEU A 72 13.21 -7.33 23.45
C LEU A 72 12.57 -5.97 23.16
N LEU A 73 11.48 -5.92 22.37
CA LEU A 73 10.76 -4.69 22.02
C LEU A 73 9.57 -4.40 22.96
N GLU A 74 9.26 -5.32 23.89
CA GLU A 74 8.13 -5.19 24.82
C GLU A 74 8.16 -3.92 25.71
N PRO A 75 9.32 -3.46 26.24
CA PRO A 75 9.38 -2.21 26.98
C PRO A 75 9.15 -0.96 26.11
N VAL A 76 9.57 -0.99 24.84
CA VAL A 76 9.46 0.14 23.91
C VAL A 76 8.03 0.31 23.40
N HIS A 77 7.33 -0.78 23.19
CA HIS A 77 5.96 -0.79 22.69
C HIS A 77 4.95 -0.12 23.64
N ARG A 78 5.14 -0.20 24.96
CA ARG A 78 4.26 0.43 25.95
C ARG A 78 4.25 1.97 25.87
N PHE A 79 5.36 2.57 25.45
CA PHE A 79 5.49 4.04 25.33
C PHE A 79 4.87 4.61 24.07
N PHE A 80 4.78 3.84 22.97
CA PHE A 80 4.38 4.35 21.65
C PHE A 80 2.97 3.94 21.19
N VAL A 81 2.29 3.08 21.96
CA VAL A 81 0.89 2.76 21.64
C VAL A 81 0.01 3.94 22.05
N PRO A 82 -0.71 4.58 21.09
CA PRO A 82 -1.58 5.70 21.42
C PRO A 82 -2.58 5.33 22.50
N SER A 83 -2.67 6.15 23.54
CA SER A 83 -3.63 5.97 24.62
C SER A 83 -5.08 6.27 24.20
N LYS A 84 -5.27 6.96 23.07
CA LYS A 84 -6.59 7.30 22.53
C LYS A 84 -7.26 6.07 21.91
N SER A 85 -8.33 5.62 22.52
CA SER A 85 -9.14 4.45 22.08
C SER A 85 -9.62 4.57 20.62
N SER A 86 -9.93 5.78 20.15
CA SER A 86 -10.41 6.05 18.79
C SER A 86 -9.34 5.82 17.71
N GLU A 87 -8.07 6.09 18.01
CA GLU A 87 -6.96 5.86 17.05
C GLU A 87 -6.59 4.38 16.97
N ARG A 88 -6.61 3.68 18.12
CA ARG A 88 -6.44 2.23 18.17
C ARG A 88 -7.49 1.53 17.31
N GLY A 89 -8.76 1.87 17.50
CA GLY A 89 -9.86 1.25 16.73
C GLY A 89 -9.80 1.55 15.22
N ARG A 90 -9.28 2.71 14.82
CA ARG A 90 -9.05 3.00 13.38
C ARG A 90 -7.92 2.17 12.81
N MET A 91 -6.81 2.03 13.53
CA MET A 91 -5.66 1.24 13.07
C MET A 91 -5.98 -0.26 13.06
N GLU A 92 -6.69 -0.76 14.05
CA GLU A 92 -7.16 -2.14 14.11
C GLU A 92 -8.07 -2.48 12.92
N ARG A 93 -9.00 -1.60 12.55
CA ARG A 93 -9.80 -1.76 11.32
C ARG A 93 -8.94 -1.77 10.06
N ARG A 94 -7.94 -0.89 9.93
CA ARG A 94 -7.03 -0.90 8.77
C ARG A 94 -6.24 -2.21 8.67
N LEU A 95 -5.72 -2.72 9.78
CA LEU A 95 -5.04 -4.02 9.84
C LEU A 95 -5.98 -5.16 9.46
N MET A 96 -7.24 -5.11 9.93
CA MET A 96 -8.26 -6.07 9.55
C MET A 96 -8.58 -6.02 8.05
N TYR A 97 -8.65 -4.82 7.45
CA TYR A 97 -8.85 -4.64 6.00
C TYR A 97 -7.64 -5.15 5.19
N ALA A 98 -6.42 -5.02 5.70
CA ALA A 98 -5.24 -5.62 5.11
C ALA A 98 -5.21 -7.15 5.21
N GLY A 99 -6.07 -7.75 6.05
CA GLY A 99 -6.11 -9.19 6.30
C GLY A 99 -5.27 -9.66 7.48
N LEU A 100 -4.63 -8.73 8.19
CA LEU A 100 -3.81 -8.99 9.37
C LEU A 100 -4.71 -9.06 10.62
N ARG A 101 -5.11 -10.27 10.98
CA ARG A 101 -6.14 -10.52 12.01
C ARG A 101 -5.59 -11.16 13.28
N SER A 102 -4.27 -11.25 13.45
CA SER A 102 -3.71 -11.78 14.69
C SER A 102 -3.95 -10.80 15.83
N ALA A 103 -4.21 -11.32 17.03
CA ALA A 103 -4.35 -10.49 18.24
C ALA A 103 -3.12 -9.59 18.46
N ASN A 104 -1.97 -10.01 17.95
CA ASN A 104 -0.71 -9.29 18.05
C ASN A 104 -0.42 -8.38 16.84
N ALA A 105 -1.33 -8.24 15.86
CA ALA A 105 -1.09 -7.43 14.66
C ALA A 105 -0.87 -5.95 14.99
N LEU A 106 -1.66 -5.39 15.90
CA LEU A 106 -1.54 -4.01 16.31
C LEU A 106 -0.21 -3.71 17.03
N PRO A 107 0.16 -4.43 18.12
CA PRO A 107 1.45 -4.19 18.77
C PRO A 107 2.64 -4.44 17.85
N LEU A 108 2.57 -5.45 16.99
CA LEU A 108 3.63 -5.74 16.03
C LEU A 108 3.79 -4.63 14.99
N PHE A 109 2.70 -4.05 14.50
CA PHE A 109 2.76 -2.91 13.58
C PHE A 109 3.45 -1.69 14.20
N TYR A 110 3.09 -1.35 15.46
CA TYR A 110 3.75 -0.26 16.17
C TYR A 110 5.22 -0.57 16.50
N ALA A 111 5.54 -1.81 16.85
CA ALA A 111 6.94 -2.23 17.07
C ALA A 111 7.79 -2.09 15.80
N ILE A 112 7.26 -2.48 14.63
CA ILE A 112 7.94 -2.30 13.34
C ILE A 112 8.11 -0.81 13.03
N LYS A 113 7.07 -0.01 13.24
CA LYS A 113 7.09 1.43 12.98
C LYS A 113 8.13 2.16 13.83
N THR A 114 8.16 1.89 15.13
CA THR A 114 9.12 2.51 16.06
C THR A 114 10.53 1.96 15.85
N GLY A 115 10.66 0.65 15.61
CA GLY A 115 11.93 0.01 15.32
C GLY A 115 12.57 0.55 14.04
N LEU A 116 11.79 0.75 12.97
CA LEU A 116 12.27 1.32 11.72
C LEU A 116 12.71 2.78 11.89
N ALA A 117 11.92 3.60 12.61
CA ALA A 117 12.28 4.98 12.87
C ALA A 117 13.58 5.10 13.69
N LEU A 118 13.72 4.26 14.72
CA LEU A 118 14.92 4.22 15.56
C LEU A 118 16.16 3.73 14.79
N LEU A 119 15.99 2.73 13.94
CA LEU A 119 17.04 2.18 13.10
C LEU A 119 17.54 3.21 12.08
N LEU A 120 16.64 3.94 11.42
CA LEU A 120 17.00 5.00 10.48
C LEU A 120 17.70 6.17 11.20
N LEU A 121 17.23 6.55 12.38
CA LEU A 121 17.86 7.60 13.19
C LEU A 121 19.27 7.17 13.62
N LEU A 122 19.45 5.93 14.09
CA LEU A 122 20.74 5.36 14.46
C LEU A 122 21.68 5.33 13.25
N ALA A 123 21.17 4.97 12.07
CA ALA A 123 21.96 4.97 10.83
C ALA A 123 22.50 6.35 10.48
N VAL A 124 21.69 7.41 10.62
CA VAL A 124 22.14 8.80 10.40
C VAL A 124 23.20 9.20 11.43
N LEU A 125 23.01 8.83 12.71
CA LEU A 125 23.99 9.13 13.75
C LEU A 125 25.32 8.41 13.53
N LEU A 126 25.29 7.14 13.15
CA LEU A 126 26.51 6.39 12.81
C LEU A 126 27.18 6.97 11.56
N ALA A 127 26.42 7.33 10.52
CA ALA A 127 26.97 7.98 9.32
C ALA A 127 27.61 9.33 9.67
N SER A 128 27.03 10.10 10.59
CA SER A 128 27.60 11.39 11.01
C SER A 128 28.92 11.24 11.76
N ALA A 129 29.13 10.15 12.49
CA ALA A 129 30.37 9.86 13.19
C ALA A 129 31.54 9.56 12.22
N TRP A 130 31.23 9.06 11.02
CA TRP A 130 32.21 8.75 9.97
C TRP A 130 32.49 9.92 9.02
N LEU A 131 31.65 10.96 9.02
CA LEU A 131 31.80 12.16 8.21
C LEU A 131 32.04 13.40 9.08
N PRO A 132 33.28 13.71 9.47
CA PRO A 132 33.59 14.83 10.36
C PRO A 132 33.29 16.21 9.73
N GLN A 133 32.97 16.28 8.44
CA GLN A 133 32.63 17.52 7.72
C GLN A 133 31.15 17.91 7.82
N TRP A 134 30.30 17.11 8.47
CA TRP A 134 28.88 17.42 8.59
C TRP A 134 28.66 18.47 9.68
N THR A 135 28.16 19.62 9.27
CA THR A 135 27.69 20.65 10.20
C THR A 135 26.51 20.13 11.02
N ALA A 136 26.40 20.48 12.29
CA ALA A 136 25.29 20.07 13.17
C ALA A 136 23.89 20.29 12.52
N SER A 137 23.73 21.36 11.77
CA SER A 137 22.50 21.66 11.01
C SER A 137 22.13 20.56 9.99
N LYS A 138 23.12 20.01 9.26
CA LYS A 138 22.89 18.92 8.30
C LYS A 138 22.50 17.63 9.01
N ILE A 139 23.14 17.31 10.13
CA ILE A 139 22.83 16.12 10.93
C ILE A 139 21.38 16.17 11.43
N ILE A 140 20.96 17.32 11.98
CA ILE A 140 19.59 17.53 12.46
C ILE A 140 18.59 17.39 11.31
N PHE A 141 18.88 17.98 10.15
CA PHE A 141 18.01 17.88 8.98
C PHE A 141 17.81 16.42 8.51
N PHE A 142 18.92 15.68 8.35
CA PHE A 142 18.84 14.28 7.93
C PHE A 142 18.25 13.36 8.99
N ALA A 143 18.48 13.63 10.28
CA ALA A 143 17.86 12.91 11.38
C ALA A 143 16.33 13.12 11.41
N MET A 144 15.88 14.35 11.20
CA MET A 144 14.46 14.67 11.12
C MET A 144 13.80 14.03 9.89
N LEU A 145 14.47 14.05 8.74
CA LEU A 145 14.02 13.40 7.52
C LEU A 145 13.94 11.87 7.69
N ALA A 146 14.94 11.25 8.30
CA ALA A 146 14.97 9.82 8.58
C ALA A 146 13.85 9.39 9.54
N ALA A 147 13.63 10.16 10.60
CA ALA A 147 12.52 9.93 11.53
C ALA A 147 11.17 10.04 10.83
N PHE A 148 10.98 11.06 9.99
CA PHE A 148 9.76 11.26 9.21
C PHE A 148 9.49 10.09 8.25
N ILE A 149 10.50 9.66 7.48
CA ILE A 149 10.40 8.51 6.58
C ILE A 149 10.07 7.24 7.37
N GLY A 150 10.76 6.99 8.49
CA GLY A 150 10.53 5.82 9.34
C GLY A 150 9.11 5.74 9.92
N LEU A 151 8.48 6.89 10.16
CA LEU A 151 7.11 6.97 10.68
C LEU A 151 6.05 6.87 9.56
N VAL A 152 6.31 7.39 8.36
CA VAL A 152 5.35 7.45 7.26
C VAL A 152 5.35 6.17 6.44
N LEU A 153 6.53 5.59 6.17
CA LEU A 153 6.69 4.43 5.30
C LEU A 153 5.82 3.23 5.71
N PRO A 154 5.77 2.79 6.99
CA PRO A 154 4.93 1.65 7.36
C PRO A 154 3.43 1.91 7.17
N ASN A 155 2.98 3.15 7.37
CA ASN A 155 1.59 3.51 7.11
C ASN A 155 1.26 3.42 5.61
N TYR A 156 2.14 3.94 4.75
CA TYR A 156 1.97 3.87 3.30
C TYR A 156 1.91 2.43 2.79
N VAL A 157 2.79 1.56 3.30
CA VAL A 157 2.79 0.13 2.96
C VAL A 157 1.49 -0.54 3.42
N LEU A 158 1.02 -0.23 4.63
CA LEU A 158 -0.24 -0.77 5.13
C LEU A 158 -1.42 -0.33 4.26
N ASP A 159 -1.51 0.96 3.92
CA ASP A 159 -2.58 1.49 3.08
C ASP A 159 -2.57 0.83 1.69
N HIS A 160 -1.39 0.60 1.12
CA HIS A 160 -1.25 -0.11 -0.16
C HIS A 160 -1.68 -1.60 -0.07
N MET A 161 -1.38 -2.27 1.05
CA MET A 161 -1.86 -3.64 1.30
C MET A 161 -3.39 -3.69 1.43
N VAL A 162 -3.99 -2.72 2.14
CA VAL A 162 -5.45 -2.58 2.25
C VAL A 162 -6.07 -2.39 0.87
N GLU A 163 -5.56 -1.44 0.10
CA GLU A 163 -6.06 -1.11 -1.23
C GLU A 163 -5.97 -2.31 -2.20
N ARG A 164 -4.83 -2.99 -2.23
CA ARG A 164 -4.65 -4.21 -3.05
C ARG A 164 -5.63 -5.32 -2.66
N ARG A 165 -5.84 -5.55 -1.37
CA ARG A 165 -6.77 -6.56 -0.91
C ARG A 165 -8.22 -6.18 -1.21
N GLN A 166 -8.59 -4.94 -0.96
CA GLN A 166 -9.94 -4.43 -1.29
C GLN A 166 -10.21 -4.49 -2.79
N LYS A 167 -9.20 -4.22 -3.62
CA LYS A 167 -9.31 -4.39 -5.07
C LYS A 167 -9.60 -5.85 -5.43
N ARG A 168 -8.84 -6.82 -4.91
CA ARG A 168 -9.08 -8.26 -5.18
C ARG A 168 -10.47 -8.71 -4.74
N LEU A 169 -10.95 -8.23 -3.59
CA LEU A 169 -12.31 -8.51 -3.12
C LEU A 169 -13.36 -7.92 -4.05
N ARG A 170 -13.16 -6.69 -4.52
CA ARG A 170 -14.07 -6.00 -5.44
C ARG A 170 -14.09 -6.63 -6.82
N ASP A 171 -12.93 -7.07 -7.31
CA ASP A 171 -12.82 -7.69 -8.63
C ASP A 171 -13.58 -9.03 -8.68
N GLY A 172 -13.59 -9.81 -7.58
CA GLY A 172 -14.33 -11.07 -7.49
C GLY A 172 -15.81 -10.95 -7.07
N PHE A 173 -16.25 -9.74 -6.70
CA PHE A 173 -17.58 -9.55 -6.14
C PHE A 173 -18.72 -9.79 -7.15
N PRO A 174 -18.62 -9.38 -8.43
CA PRO A 174 -19.63 -9.69 -9.45
C PRO A 174 -19.83 -11.20 -9.64
N ASP A 175 -18.74 -11.94 -9.73
CA ASP A 175 -18.79 -13.39 -9.93
C ASP A 175 -19.46 -14.07 -8.71
N ALA A 176 -19.21 -13.56 -7.51
CA ALA A 176 -19.88 -14.02 -6.30
C ALA A 176 -21.39 -13.76 -6.30
N LEU A 177 -21.81 -12.58 -6.79
CA LEU A 177 -23.23 -12.23 -6.92
C LEU A 177 -23.93 -13.12 -7.92
N ASP A 178 -23.33 -13.34 -9.09
CA ASP A 178 -23.92 -14.20 -10.14
C ASP A 178 -24.08 -15.64 -9.64
N LEU A 179 -23.07 -16.18 -8.95
CA LEU A 179 -23.16 -17.51 -8.33
C LEU A 179 -24.23 -17.57 -7.22
N LEU A 180 -24.35 -16.50 -6.42
CA LEU A 180 -25.40 -16.43 -5.37
C LEU A 180 -26.80 -16.43 -5.97
N VAL A 181 -27.03 -15.64 -7.04
CA VAL A 181 -28.29 -15.60 -7.76
C VAL A 181 -28.67 -17.01 -8.24
N VAL A 182 -27.77 -17.65 -8.98
CA VAL A 182 -27.98 -19.01 -9.51
C VAL A 182 -28.28 -20.03 -8.39
N CYS A 183 -27.55 -19.98 -7.29
CA CYS A 183 -27.76 -20.90 -6.17
C CYS A 183 -29.12 -20.70 -5.50
N VAL A 184 -29.55 -19.44 -5.33
CA VAL A 184 -30.84 -19.14 -4.67
C VAL A 184 -32.01 -19.42 -5.62
N GLU A 185 -31.89 -19.13 -6.91
CA GLU A 185 -32.91 -19.48 -7.93
C GLU A 185 -33.04 -20.99 -8.08
N ALA A 186 -31.94 -21.75 -7.88
CA ALA A 186 -32.02 -23.23 -7.78
C ALA A 186 -32.66 -23.74 -6.51
N GLY A 187 -33.14 -22.86 -5.62
CA GLY A 187 -33.85 -23.21 -4.39
C GLY A 187 -32.95 -23.44 -3.18
N LEU A 188 -31.66 -23.14 -3.23
CA LEU A 188 -30.79 -23.20 -2.07
C LEU A 188 -31.13 -22.08 -1.07
N GLY A 189 -31.28 -22.42 0.22
CA GLY A 189 -31.39 -21.39 1.24
C GLY A 189 -30.11 -20.54 1.34
N LEU A 190 -30.21 -19.28 1.75
CA LEU A 190 -29.12 -18.31 1.76
C LEU A 190 -27.80 -18.83 2.36
N THR A 191 -27.88 -19.56 3.50
CA THR A 191 -26.68 -20.10 4.16
C THR A 191 -26.01 -21.19 3.31
N ALA A 192 -26.78 -22.04 2.65
CA ALA A 192 -26.26 -23.08 1.75
C ALA A 192 -25.69 -22.46 0.46
N ALA A 193 -26.38 -21.45 -0.09
CA ALA A 193 -25.91 -20.69 -1.24
C ALA A 193 -24.56 -20.01 -0.94
N LEU A 194 -24.43 -19.29 0.18
CA LEU A 194 -23.17 -18.68 0.61
C LEU A 194 -22.04 -19.70 0.76
N GLN A 195 -22.34 -20.90 1.31
CA GLN A 195 -21.34 -21.96 1.43
C GLN A 195 -20.91 -22.47 0.05
N ARG A 196 -21.85 -22.73 -0.86
CA ARG A 196 -21.55 -23.20 -2.21
C ARG A 196 -20.70 -22.20 -2.98
N VAL A 197 -21.06 -20.92 -2.92
CA VAL A 197 -20.30 -19.83 -3.53
C VAL A 197 -18.92 -19.69 -2.89
N ALA A 198 -18.80 -19.79 -1.58
CA ALA A 198 -17.51 -19.77 -0.89
C ALA A 198 -16.57 -20.87 -1.38
N ASP A 199 -17.11 -22.08 -1.61
CA ASP A 199 -16.34 -23.23 -2.08
C ASP A 199 -15.87 -23.05 -3.53
N GLU A 200 -16.71 -22.49 -4.39
CA GLU A 200 -16.38 -22.20 -5.80
C GLU A 200 -15.31 -21.09 -5.91
N LEU A 201 -15.47 -20.01 -5.14
CA LEU A 201 -14.56 -18.88 -5.15
C LEU A 201 -13.18 -19.16 -4.56
N LYS A 202 -12.96 -20.30 -3.90
CA LYS A 202 -11.63 -20.65 -3.35
C LYS A 202 -10.53 -20.67 -4.41
N PHE A 203 -10.88 -21.04 -5.64
CA PHE A 203 -9.92 -21.16 -6.74
C PHE A 203 -9.77 -19.86 -7.54
N SER A 204 -10.87 -19.17 -7.84
CA SER A 204 -10.88 -17.94 -8.63
C SER A 204 -10.57 -16.69 -7.80
N HIS A 205 -11.23 -16.54 -6.67
CA HIS A 205 -11.14 -15.37 -5.79
C HIS A 205 -10.94 -15.78 -4.31
N PRO A 206 -9.75 -16.28 -3.93
CA PRO A 206 -9.51 -16.88 -2.62
C PRO A 206 -9.77 -15.96 -1.43
N ASP A 207 -9.50 -14.65 -1.57
CA ASP A 207 -9.77 -13.68 -0.51
C ASP A 207 -11.26 -13.56 -0.21
N LEU A 208 -12.11 -13.53 -1.25
CA LEU A 208 -13.56 -13.43 -1.10
C LEU A 208 -14.18 -14.75 -0.64
N GLY A 209 -13.74 -15.87 -1.22
CA GLY A 209 -14.13 -17.21 -0.80
C GLY A 209 -13.85 -17.47 0.68
N LEU A 210 -12.70 -16.96 1.19
CA LEU A 210 -12.38 -17.03 2.62
C LEU A 210 -13.35 -16.23 3.48
N GLU A 211 -13.74 -15.02 3.05
CA GLU A 211 -14.69 -14.21 3.81
C GLU A 211 -16.07 -14.87 3.88
N PHE A 212 -16.56 -15.42 2.77
CA PHE A 212 -17.83 -16.13 2.74
C PHE A 212 -17.78 -17.43 3.55
N SER A 213 -16.70 -18.20 3.45
CA SER A 213 -16.49 -19.39 4.29
C SER A 213 -16.55 -19.07 5.79
N ARG A 214 -16.06 -17.90 6.19
CA ARG A 214 -16.13 -17.46 7.61
C ARG A 214 -17.55 -17.12 8.03
N VAL A 215 -18.29 -16.39 7.19
CA VAL A 215 -19.69 -16.06 7.47
C VAL A 215 -20.49 -17.34 7.68
N THR A 216 -20.34 -18.32 6.80
CA THR A 216 -21.04 -19.60 6.92
C THR A 216 -20.58 -20.41 8.13
N ALA A 217 -19.30 -20.33 8.51
CA ALA A 217 -18.79 -20.94 9.74
C ALA A 217 -19.36 -20.26 10.99
N GLU A 218 -19.46 -18.93 11.00
CA GLU A 218 -20.09 -18.15 12.08
C GLU A 218 -21.57 -18.54 12.25
N MET A 219 -22.32 -18.63 11.14
CA MET A 219 -23.72 -19.06 11.16
C MET A 219 -23.88 -20.51 11.66
N ARG A 220 -22.98 -21.41 11.27
CA ARG A 220 -22.98 -22.81 11.76
C ARG A 220 -22.61 -22.92 13.24
N ALA A 221 -21.79 -22.00 13.73
CA ALA A 221 -21.44 -21.91 15.15
C ALA A 221 -22.59 -21.31 16.03
N GLY A 222 -23.74 -20.98 15.42
CA GLY A 222 -24.90 -20.46 16.13
C GLY A 222 -24.96 -18.94 16.22
N ILE A 223 -24.04 -18.22 15.54
CA ILE A 223 -24.12 -16.77 15.46
C ILE A 223 -25.31 -16.38 14.57
N GLU A 224 -26.09 -15.42 15.02
CA GLU A 224 -27.25 -14.92 14.29
C GLU A 224 -26.86 -14.48 12.87
N ARG A 225 -27.70 -14.80 11.88
CA ARG A 225 -27.43 -14.50 10.46
C ARG A 225 -27.15 -13.02 10.23
N GLU A 226 -27.93 -12.14 10.86
CA GLU A 226 -27.73 -10.69 10.76
C GLU A 226 -26.37 -10.27 11.32
N ALA A 227 -25.95 -10.81 12.46
CA ALA A 227 -24.66 -10.51 13.08
C ALA A 227 -23.49 -11.03 12.23
N ALA A 228 -23.58 -12.25 11.68
CA ALA A 228 -22.57 -12.82 10.79
C ALA A 228 -22.42 -12.02 9.50
N LEU A 229 -23.52 -11.58 8.88
CA LEU A 229 -23.49 -10.72 7.69
C LEU A 229 -22.90 -9.34 8.00
N LYS A 230 -23.29 -8.71 9.12
CA LYS A 230 -22.69 -7.43 9.55
C LYS A 230 -21.19 -7.57 9.79
N SER A 231 -20.75 -8.70 10.35
CA SER A 231 -19.32 -8.94 10.56
C SER A 231 -18.56 -9.05 9.22
N LEU A 232 -19.16 -9.63 8.17
CA LEU A 232 -18.60 -9.61 6.81
C LEU A 232 -18.33 -8.18 6.30
N ALA A 233 -19.35 -7.32 6.38
CA ALA A 233 -19.24 -5.92 5.96
C ALA A 233 -18.17 -5.17 6.76
N ALA A 234 -18.11 -5.41 8.07
CA ALA A 234 -17.11 -4.80 8.96
C ALA A 234 -15.67 -5.27 8.64
N ARG A 235 -15.49 -6.55 8.28
CA ARG A 235 -14.17 -7.14 7.97
C ARG A 235 -13.61 -6.76 6.60
N THR A 236 -14.48 -6.54 5.63
CA THR A 236 -14.06 -6.19 4.25
C THR A 236 -13.86 -4.71 4.07
N GLY A 237 -14.66 -3.89 4.73
CA GLY A 237 -14.65 -2.43 4.61
C GLY A 237 -15.04 -1.92 3.23
N LEU A 238 -15.64 -2.77 2.37
CA LEU A 238 -16.12 -2.42 1.05
C LEU A 238 -17.58 -1.96 1.12
N GLU A 239 -17.86 -0.85 0.44
CA GLU A 239 -19.21 -0.27 0.36
C GLU A 239 -20.17 -1.21 -0.38
N ASP A 240 -19.68 -1.81 -1.46
CA ASP A 240 -20.43 -2.77 -2.27
C ASP A 240 -20.90 -3.98 -1.43
N ILE A 241 -20.01 -4.55 -0.61
CA ILE A 241 -20.38 -5.67 0.31
C ILE A 241 -21.32 -5.19 1.42
N ARG A 242 -21.14 -3.96 1.91
CA ARG A 242 -22.04 -3.38 2.91
C ARG A 242 -23.44 -3.19 2.34
N GLY A 243 -23.54 -2.72 1.09
CA GLY A 243 -24.82 -2.62 0.38
C GLY A 243 -25.53 -3.97 0.28
N LEU A 244 -24.82 -5.01 -0.21
CA LEU A 244 -25.35 -6.37 -0.27
C LEU A 244 -25.82 -6.87 1.10
N VAL A 245 -25.01 -6.70 2.14
CA VAL A 245 -25.34 -7.13 3.49
C VAL A 245 -26.61 -6.43 4.01
N SER A 246 -26.70 -5.12 3.81
CA SER A 246 -27.89 -4.35 4.21
C SER A 246 -29.14 -4.84 3.49
N LEU A 247 -29.02 -5.10 2.19
CA LEU A 247 -30.10 -5.63 1.35
C LEU A 247 -30.55 -7.02 1.83
N LEU A 248 -29.61 -7.94 2.06
CA LEU A 248 -29.90 -9.28 2.56
C LEU A 248 -30.58 -9.27 3.94
N ILE A 249 -30.11 -8.42 4.85
CA ILE A 249 -30.72 -8.26 6.17
C ILE A 249 -32.17 -7.74 6.03
N GLN A 250 -32.38 -6.78 5.16
CA GLN A 250 -33.70 -6.22 4.91
C GLN A 250 -34.66 -7.26 4.31
N THR A 251 -34.18 -8.02 3.33
CA THR A 251 -34.93 -9.10 2.69
C THR A 251 -35.31 -10.21 3.69
N LEU A 252 -34.38 -10.59 4.59
CA LEU A 252 -34.62 -11.57 5.63
C LEU A 252 -35.67 -11.09 6.66
N LYS A 253 -35.69 -9.78 6.96
CA LYS A 253 -36.66 -9.19 7.91
C LYS A 253 -38.08 -9.07 7.34
N PHE A 254 -38.16 -8.72 6.07
CA PHE A 254 -39.45 -8.49 5.40
C PHE A 254 -40.01 -9.76 4.72
N GLY A 255 -39.24 -10.83 4.63
CA GLY A 255 -39.68 -12.09 4.01
C GLY A 255 -39.87 -12.00 2.50
N THR A 256 -39.25 -11.01 1.85
CA THR A 256 -39.28 -10.88 0.38
C THR A 256 -38.37 -11.93 -0.28
N SER A 257 -38.56 -12.17 -1.58
CA SER A 257 -37.72 -13.11 -2.35
C SER A 257 -36.27 -12.67 -2.33
N VAL A 258 -35.38 -13.50 -1.73
CA VAL A 258 -33.94 -13.25 -1.72
C VAL A 258 -33.38 -13.33 -3.15
N GLY A 259 -33.92 -14.23 -3.98
CA GLY A 259 -33.49 -14.41 -5.37
C GLY A 259 -33.73 -13.16 -6.22
N ASP A 260 -34.96 -12.62 -6.21
CA ASP A 260 -35.31 -11.42 -6.98
C ASP A 260 -34.46 -10.22 -6.52
N THR A 261 -34.28 -10.10 -5.22
CA THR A 261 -33.51 -8.99 -4.65
C THR A 261 -32.02 -9.08 -5.04
N LEU A 262 -31.43 -10.27 -5.00
CA LEU A 262 -30.06 -10.49 -5.45
C LEU A 262 -29.88 -10.24 -6.94
N ARG A 263 -30.86 -10.64 -7.77
CA ARG A 263 -30.84 -10.43 -9.20
C ARG A 263 -30.81 -8.94 -9.55
N VAL A 264 -31.72 -8.16 -8.97
CA VAL A 264 -31.73 -6.69 -9.18
C VAL A 264 -30.42 -6.06 -8.74
N TYR A 265 -29.84 -6.50 -7.62
CA TYR A 265 -28.58 -5.99 -7.14
C TYR A 265 -27.40 -6.38 -8.04
N ALA A 266 -27.41 -7.58 -8.61
CA ALA A 266 -26.38 -8.04 -9.55
C ALA A 266 -26.44 -7.24 -10.87
N GLU A 267 -27.64 -6.95 -11.37
CA GLU A 267 -27.85 -6.09 -12.55
C GLU A 267 -27.34 -4.67 -12.29
N GLU A 268 -27.73 -4.06 -11.16
CA GLU A 268 -27.22 -2.73 -10.75
C GLU A 268 -25.69 -2.71 -10.66
N PHE A 269 -25.09 -3.79 -10.18
CA PHE A 269 -23.65 -3.86 -10.05
C PHE A 269 -22.93 -4.00 -11.39
N ARG A 270 -23.52 -4.70 -12.35
CA ARG A 270 -23.03 -4.77 -13.74
C ARG A 270 -23.09 -3.40 -14.41
N ASP A 271 -24.18 -2.66 -14.22
CA ASP A 271 -24.35 -1.31 -14.74
C ASP A 271 -23.32 -0.35 -14.14
N LYS A 272 -23.10 -0.40 -12.84
CA LYS A 272 -22.04 0.38 -12.17
C LYS A 272 -20.64 0.07 -12.73
N ARG A 273 -20.38 -1.20 -13.07
CA ARG A 273 -19.10 -1.60 -13.68
C ARG A 273 -18.93 -1.00 -15.08
N MET A 274 -20.00 -1.01 -15.88
CA MET A 274 -20.02 -0.40 -17.21
C MET A 274 -19.79 1.11 -17.11
N GLN A 275 -20.55 1.80 -16.27
CA GLN A 275 -20.40 3.23 -16.03
C GLN A 275 -18.96 3.61 -15.61
N ARG A 276 -18.33 2.83 -14.70
CA ARG A 276 -16.92 3.06 -14.32
C ARG A 276 -15.97 2.89 -15.51
N ALA A 277 -16.22 1.94 -16.39
CA ALA A 277 -15.40 1.75 -17.60
C ALA A 277 -15.56 2.93 -18.57
N GLU A 278 -16.79 3.42 -18.75
CA GLU A 278 -17.10 4.61 -19.57
C GLU A 278 -16.45 5.87 -18.98
N GLU A 279 -16.53 6.07 -17.66
CA GLU A 279 -15.85 7.19 -16.99
C GLU A 279 -14.33 7.14 -17.17
N LEU A 280 -13.74 5.95 -17.09
CA LEU A 280 -12.30 5.80 -17.31
C LEU A 280 -11.93 6.11 -18.75
N ALA A 281 -12.73 5.65 -19.72
CA ALA A 281 -12.55 5.96 -21.14
C ALA A 281 -12.66 7.47 -21.41
N ALA A 282 -13.65 8.14 -20.85
CA ALA A 282 -13.82 9.59 -20.96
C ALA A 282 -12.64 10.36 -20.35
N LYS A 283 -12.13 9.91 -19.20
CA LYS A 283 -10.96 10.51 -18.54
C LYS A 283 -9.67 10.38 -19.35
N ILE A 284 -9.53 9.32 -20.17
CA ILE A 284 -8.37 9.14 -21.05
C ILE A 284 -8.37 10.23 -22.13
N GLY A 285 -9.51 10.51 -22.77
CA GLY A 285 -9.62 11.58 -23.75
C GLY A 285 -9.19 12.93 -23.20
N THR A 286 -9.67 13.29 -22.02
CA THR A 286 -9.29 14.54 -21.34
C THR A 286 -7.79 14.58 -20.98
N LYS A 287 -7.20 13.46 -20.55
CA LYS A 287 -5.77 13.39 -20.23
C LYS A 287 -4.86 13.54 -21.46
N LEU A 288 -5.32 13.17 -22.64
CA LEU A 288 -4.56 13.32 -23.88
C LEU A 288 -4.46 14.78 -24.34
N ILE A 289 -5.37 15.66 -23.90
CA ILE A 289 -5.30 17.10 -24.21
C ILE A 289 -4.05 17.74 -23.62
N PHE A 290 -3.65 17.33 -22.40
CA PHE A 290 -2.49 17.92 -21.72
C PHE A 290 -1.18 17.77 -22.50
N PRO A 291 -0.72 16.57 -22.89
CA PRO A 291 0.49 16.42 -23.70
C PRO A 291 0.34 17.05 -25.09
N LEU A 292 -0.87 17.03 -25.69
CA LEU A 292 -1.12 17.62 -26.99
C LEU A 292 -0.93 19.14 -26.93
N VAL A 293 -1.53 19.82 -25.96
CA VAL A 293 -1.35 21.28 -25.78
C VAL A 293 0.09 21.61 -25.44
N PHE A 294 0.73 20.83 -24.55
CA PHE A 294 2.10 21.08 -24.12
C PHE A 294 3.14 20.89 -25.24
N CYS A 295 2.89 20.04 -26.22
CA CYS A 295 3.76 19.86 -27.37
C CYS A 295 3.39 20.80 -28.53
N LEU A 296 2.10 20.96 -28.82
CA LEU A 296 1.63 21.72 -29.99
C LEU A 296 1.80 23.22 -29.78
N PHE A 297 1.59 23.72 -28.56
CA PHE A 297 1.63 25.15 -28.27
C PHE A 297 3.06 25.73 -28.46
N PRO A 298 4.12 25.15 -27.87
CA PRO A 298 5.48 25.63 -28.14
C PRO A 298 5.90 25.50 -29.60
N SER A 299 5.55 24.42 -30.28
CA SER A 299 5.92 24.24 -31.70
C SER A 299 5.25 25.28 -32.60
N PHE A 300 3.99 25.61 -32.34
CA PHE A 300 3.28 26.67 -33.02
C PHE A 300 3.97 28.03 -32.81
N PHE A 301 4.38 28.37 -31.60
CA PHE A 301 5.10 29.61 -31.31
C PHE A 301 6.43 29.67 -32.00
N VAL A 302 7.19 28.60 -32.05
CA VAL A 302 8.47 28.56 -32.76
C VAL A 302 8.28 28.86 -34.27
N VAL A 303 7.25 28.25 -34.86
CA VAL A 303 6.96 28.49 -36.30
C VAL A 303 6.40 29.89 -36.55
N ALA A 304 5.53 30.39 -35.69
CA ALA A 304 4.86 31.68 -35.88
C ALA A 304 5.77 32.86 -35.55
N ILE A 305 6.58 32.79 -34.49
CA ILE A 305 7.43 33.90 -34.02
C ILE A 305 8.85 33.76 -34.54
N GLY A 306 9.32 32.56 -34.87
CA GLY A 306 10.69 32.31 -35.35
C GLY A 306 11.14 33.26 -36.48
N PRO A 307 10.39 33.44 -37.59
CA PRO A 307 10.77 34.34 -38.67
C PRO A 307 10.88 35.81 -38.22
N ALA A 308 10.02 36.24 -37.31
CA ALA A 308 10.05 37.60 -36.77
C ALA A 308 11.32 37.86 -35.91
N VAL A 309 11.65 36.89 -35.03
CA VAL A 309 12.86 36.97 -34.19
C VAL A 309 14.12 37.01 -35.05
N VAL A 310 14.21 36.20 -36.11
CA VAL A 310 15.37 36.20 -37.03
C VAL A 310 15.51 37.55 -37.72
N ARG A 311 14.42 38.13 -38.24
CA ARG A 311 14.45 39.47 -38.89
C ARG A 311 14.88 40.58 -37.93
N ILE A 312 14.39 40.54 -36.70
CA ILE A 312 14.77 41.53 -35.68
C ILE A 312 16.26 41.37 -35.32
N ALA A 313 16.76 40.15 -35.17
CA ALA A 313 18.19 39.91 -34.90
C ALA A 313 19.09 40.42 -36.05
N ASP A 314 18.69 40.24 -37.30
CA ASP A 314 19.44 40.75 -38.47
C ASP A 314 19.47 42.28 -38.51
N VAL A 315 18.37 42.95 -38.18
CA VAL A 315 18.31 44.42 -38.06
C VAL A 315 19.25 44.92 -36.96
N PHE A 316 19.30 44.27 -35.81
CA PHE A 316 20.22 44.65 -34.73
C PHE A 316 21.70 44.41 -35.11
N ARG A 317 22.01 43.33 -35.82
CA ARG A 317 23.35 43.08 -36.34
C ARG A 317 23.77 44.17 -37.31
N PHE A 318 22.90 44.55 -38.28
CA PHE A 318 23.15 45.61 -39.25
C PHE A 318 23.38 47.00 -38.59
N LEU A 319 22.62 47.31 -37.54
CA LEU A 319 22.82 48.54 -36.75
C LEU A 319 24.11 48.52 -35.95
N GLY A 320 24.49 47.39 -35.36
CA GLY A 320 25.73 47.22 -34.62
C GLY A 320 26.99 47.44 -35.51
N ASP A 321 26.99 46.89 -36.73
CA ASP A 321 28.08 47.09 -37.70
C ASP A 321 28.20 48.55 -38.19
N LYS A 322 27.09 49.31 -38.27
CA LYS A 322 27.11 50.72 -38.63
C LYS A 322 27.59 51.62 -37.49
N VAL A 323 27.56 51.26 -36.27
CA VAL A 323 28.02 52.04 -35.12
C VAL A 323 29.49 51.76 -34.82
N ALA A 324 30.01 50.61 -35.27
CA ALA A 324 31.41 50.19 -35.07
C ALA A 324 32.37 50.69 -36.19
N ASN A 325 31.86 51.23 -37.31
CA ASN A 325 32.61 51.91 -38.40
C ASN A 325 32.30 53.42 -38.40
#